data_41e086d82239acc6e31e6212a9918fb8
#
_entry.id   41e086d82239acc6e31e6212a9918fb8
#
_cell.length_a   1.000
_cell.length_b   1.000
_cell.length_c   1.000
_cell.angle_alpha   90.00
_cell.angle_beta   90.00
_cell.angle_gamma   90.00
#
_symmetry.space_group_name_H-M   'P 1'
#
loop_
_entity.id
_entity.type
_entity.pdbx_description
1 polymer ?
#
loop_
_entity_poly.entity_id
_entity_poly.type
_entity_poly.pdbx_seq_one_letter_code
_entity_poly.pdbx_strand_id
1 'polypeptide(L)'
;MYKRQVLDSVPSTKEAEELTNLAKKENLNADVFGPLAFDNSISKKSAEIKGIKNVVAGDADVLLVPNVEAGNALVKIMVYFMGACAAGVVVGGKVPIVITSRSDVATARLASIAAAVVALD
;
A
#
# COMPACT_ATOMS: atom_id res chain seq x y z
N MET A 1 -3.66 -18.60 2.91
CA MET A 1 -5.01 -18.78 2.36
C MET A 1 -6.12 -18.06 3.13
N TYR A 2 -5.82 -17.41 4.24
CA TYR A 2 -6.83 -16.85 5.17
C TYR A 2 -7.15 -15.36 4.99
N LYS A 3 -6.38 -14.60 4.21
CA LYS A 3 -6.45 -13.12 4.17
C LYS A 3 -7.53 -12.52 3.26
N ARG A 4 -8.44 -13.29 2.68
CA ARG A 4 -9.58 -12.75 1.91
C ARG A 4 -10.91 -12.84 2.66
N GLN A 5 -10.89 -13.44 3.84
CA GLN A 5 -12.06 -13.57 4.71
C GLN A 5 -11.79 -12.86 6.02
N VAL A 6 -12.83 -12.25 6.55
CA VAL A 6 -12.78 -11.71 7.90
C VAL A 6 -12.74 -12.86 8.88
N LEU A 7 -11.72 -12.88 9.73
CA LEU A 7 -11.49 -13.93 10.71
C LEU A 7 -11.30 -13.30 12.08
N ASP A 8 -12.05 -13.78 13.07
CA ASP A 8 -11.95 -13.32 14.45
C ASP A 8 -10.55 -13.51 15.04
N SER A 9 -9.86 -14.57 14.64
CA SER A 9 -8.49 -14.88 15.05
C SER A 9 -7.41 -14.04 14.38
N VAL A 10 -7.77 -13.20 13.38
CA VAL A 10 -6.84 -12.34 12.63
C VAL A 10 -7.36 -10.90 12.59
N PRO A 11 -7.06 -10.09 13.61
CA PRO A 11 -7.60 -8.74 13.77
C PRO A 11 -7.44 -7.85 12.54
N SER A 12 -6.32 -7.93 11.84
CA SER A 12 -6.07 -7.14 10.62
C SER A 12 -7.07 -7.38 9.48
N THR A 13 -7.80 -8.49 9.50
CA THR A 13 -8.85 -8.74 8.50
C THR A 13 -10.12 -7.97 8.81
N LYS A 14 -10.44 -7.79 10.10
CA LYS A 14 -11.55 -6.94 10.56
C LYS A 14 -11.27 -5.47 10.27
N GLU A 15 -10.07 -5.01 10.64
CA GLU A 15 -9.62 -3.63 10.38
C GLU A 15 -9.72 -3.29 8.88
N ALA A 16 -9.31 -4.21 8.00
CA ALA A 16 -9.40 -4.02 6.56
C ALA A 16 -10.85 -3.93 6.06
N GLU A 17 -11.77 -4.73 6.62
CA GLU A 17 -13.20 -4.62 6.33
C GLU A 17 -13.79 -3.31 6.85
N GLU A 18 -13.44 -2.92 8.07
CA GLU A 18 -13.88 -1.66 8.68
C GLU A 18 -13.44 -0.46 7.85
N LEU A 19 -12.19 -0.43 7.40
CA LEU A 19 -11.66 0.61 6.52
C LEU A 19 -12.39 0.65 5.16
N THR A 20 -12.69 -0.52 4.59
CA THR A 20 -13.48 -0.64 3.36
C THR A 20 -14.87 -0.02 3.53
N ASN A 21 -15.52 -0.30 4.67
CA ASN A 21 -16.85 0.24 4.98
C ASN A 21 -16.80 1.73 5.29
N LEU A 22 -15.78 2.19 6.01
CA LEU A 22 -15.58 3.59 6.33
C LEU A 22 -15.36 4.43 5.05
N ALA A 23 -14.53 3.96 4.13
CA ALA A 23 -14.29 4.65 2.86
C ALA A 23 -15.56 4.85 2.05
N LYS A 24 -16.46 3.85 2.04
CA LYS A 24 -17.79 3.97 1.41
C LYS A 24 -18.69 4.97 2.13
N LYS A 25 -18.70 4.93 3.46
CA LYS A 25 -19.52 5.84 4.29
C LYS A 25 -19.09 7.29 4.11
N GLU A 26 -17.80 7.56 4.08
CA GLU A 26 -17.22 8.90 3.93
C GLU A 26 -17.16 9.37 2.46
N ASN A 27 -17.67 8.56 1.51
CA ASN A 27 -17.62 8.84 0.06
C ASN A 27 -16.20 9.21 -0.41
N LEU A 28 -15.21 8.45 0.02
CA LEU A 28 -13.83 8.67 -0.39
C LEU A 28 -13.73 8.57 -1.92
N ASN A 29 -13.04 9.53 -2.54
CA ASN A 29 -12.80 9.52 -3.99
C ASN A 29 -11.71 8.50 -4.36
N ALA A 30 -11.91 7.25 -3.96
CA ALA A 30 -11.04 6.11 -4.23
C ALA A 30 -11.80 4.80 -4.04
N ASP A 31 -11.45 3.79 -4.82
CA ASP A 31 -11.93 2.42 -4.61
C ASP A 31 -11.10 1.74 -3.50
N VAL A 32 -11.74 1.45 -2.37
CA VAL A 32 -11.09 0.79 -1.22
C VAL A 32 -11.69 -0.59 -1.04
N PHE A 33 -10.83 -1.61 -0.97
CA PHE A 33 -11.25 -2.99 -0.79
C PHE A 33 -10.24 -3.81 0.03
N GLY A 34 -10.74 -4.53 1.01
CA GLY A 34 -10.03 -5.47 1.86
C GLY A 34 -11.00 -6.35 2.68
N PRO A 35 -10.48 -7.40 3.30
CA PRO A 35 -9.08 -7.84 3.32
C PRO A 35 -8.63 -8.52 2.02
N LEU A 36 -7.41 -8.24 1.60
CA LEU A 36 -6.75 -8.94 0.49
C LEU A 36 -5.40 -9.52 0.95
N ALA A 37 -5.00 -10.65 0.39
CA ALA A 37 -3.62 -11.09 0.48
C ALA A 37 -2.78 -10.31 -0.55
N PHE A 38 -1.47 -10.20 -0.33
CA PHE A 38 -0.57 -9.43 -1.18
C PHE A 38 -0.68 -9.82 -2.66
N ASP A 39 -0.67 -11.12 -2.97
CA ASP A 39 -0.80 -11.64 -4.33
C ASP A 39 -2.15 -11.27 -4.99
N ASN A 40 -3.22 -11.24 -4.21
CA ASN A 40 -4.55 -10.89 -4.72
C ASN A 40 -4.72 -9.39 -4.94
N SER A 41 -3.89 -8.56 -4.32
CA SER A 41 -3.94 -7.11 -4.51
C SER A 41 -3.18 -6.66 -5.76
N ILE A 42 -2.14 -7.40 -6.19
CA ILE A 42 -1.25 -7.00 -7.28
C ILE A 42 -1.32 -7.89 -8.53
N SER A 43 -2.03 -9.03 -8.48
CA SER A 43 -2.11 -9.98 -9.59
C SER A 43 -3.55 -10.32 -9.94
N LYS A 44 -4.01 -9.84 -11.11
CA LYS A 44 -5.34 -10.15 -11.67
C LYS A 44 -5.54 -11.67 -11.77
N LYS A 45 -4.53 -12.39 -12.24
CA LYS A 45 -4.56 -13.86 -12.33
C LYS A 45 -4.78 -14.53 -10.96
N SER A 46 -4.10 -14.03 -9.92
CA SER A 46 -4.28 -14.55 -8.56
C SER A 46 -5.67 -14.26 -8.02
N ALA A 47 -6.19 -13.06 -8.26
CA ALA A 47 -7.54 -12.67 -7.87
C ALA A 47 -8.60 -13.52 -8.58
N GLU A 48 -8.46 -13.74 -9.89
CA GLU A 48 -9.35 -14.59 -10.71
C GLU A 48 -9.39 -16.03 -10.24
N ILE A 49 -8.22 -16.67 -10.03
CA ILE A 49 -8.12 -18.05 -9.52
C ILE A 49 -8.84 -18.20 -8.19
N LYS A 50 -8.81 -17.16 -7.36
CA LYS A 50 -9.45 -17.15 -6.03
C LYS A 50 -10.90 -16.65 -6.07
N GLY A 51 -11.43 -16.33 -7.25
CA GLY A 51 -12.80 -15.89 -7.45
C GLY A 51 -13.14 -14.56 -6.79
N ILE A 52 -12.17 -13.64 -6.67
CA ILE A 52 -12.35 -12.32 -6.09
C ILE A 52 -12.85 -11.38 -7.18
N LYS A 53 -14.10 -10.94 -7.07
CA LYS A 53 -14.72 -10.02 -8.03
C LYS A 53 -14.78 -8.62 -7.44
N ASN A 54 -13.71 -7.86 -7.61
CA ASN A 54 -13.65 -6.46 -7.20
C ASN A 54 -12.64 -5.72 -8.09
N VAL A 55 -12.88 -4.45 -8.38
CA VAL A 55 -12.04 -3.63 -9.26
C VAL A 55 -10.62 -3.43 -8.73
N VAL A 56 -10.46 -3.37 -7.41
CA VAL A 56 -9.15 -3.22 -6.74
C VAL A 56 -8.34 -4.52 -6.76
N ALA A 57 -9.03 -5.69 -6.82
CA ALA A 57 -8.35 -6.97 -6.71
C ALA A 57 -7.48 -7.25 -7.94
N GLY A 58 -6.18 -7.34 -7.72
CA GLY A 58 -5.17 -7.58 -8.75
C GLY A 58 -4.66 -6.32 -9.47
N ASP A 59 -5.13 -5.13 -9.07
CA ASP A 59 -4.86 -3.85 -9.73
C ASP A 59 -4.74 -2.69 -8.73
N ALA A 60 -4.33 -2.97 -7.52
CA ALA A 60 -4.24 -1.96 -6.47
C ALA A 60 -3.07 -0.99 -6.68
N ASP A 61 -3.34 0.31 -6.69
CA ASP A 61 -2.33 1.38 -6.71
C ASP A 61 -1.70 1.61 -5.34
N VAL A 62 -2.45 1.36 -4.27
CA VAL A 62 -2.02 1.58 -2.89
C VAL A 62 -2.23 0.31 -2.06
N LEU A 63 -1.22 -0.08 -1.33
CA LEU A 63 -1.24 -1.23 -0.43
C LEU A 63 -1.16 -0.76 1.02
N LEU A 64 -2.27 -0.85 1.75
CA LEU A 64 -2.29 -0.61 3.18
C LEU A 64 -1.95 -1.89 3.93
N VAL A 65 -0.90 -1.84 4.72
CA VAL A 65 -0.41 -2.98 5.52
C VAL A 65 -0.87 -2.85 6.98
N PRO A 66 -1.00 -3.97 7.72
CA PRO A 66 -1.59 -3.96 9.06
C PRO A 66 -0.72 -3.27 10.12
N ASN A 67 0.58 -3.21 9.91
CA ASN A 67 1.53 -2.62 10.86
C ASN A 67 2.83 -2.20 10.17
N VAL A 68 3.65 -1.44 10.87
CA VAL A 68 4.91 -0.91 10.37
C VAL A 68 5.94 -2.02 10.09
N GLU A 69 5.91 -3.10 10.85
CA GLU A 69 6.82 -4.23 10.66
C GLU A 69 6.59 -4.91 9.31
N ALA A 70 5.32 -5.18 8.97
CA ALA A 70 4.94 -5.76 7.69
C ALA A 70 5.31 -4.83 6.53
N GLY A 71 5.02 -3.53 6.65
CA GLY A 71 5.35 -2.53 5.64
C GLY A 71 6.86 -2.38 5.46
N ASN A 72 7.60 -2.28 6.54
CA ASN A 72 9.05 -2.16 6.50
C ASN A 72 9.71 -3.39 5.86
N ALA A 73 9.27 -4.60 6.24
CA ALA A 73 9.78 -5.83 5.63
C ALA A 73 9.50 -5.88 4.12
N LEU A 74 8.28 -5.54 3.70
CA LEU A 74 7.89 -5.52 2.29
C LEU A 74 8.73 -4.52 1.48
N VAL A 75 8.87 -3.28 1.96
CA VAL A 75 9.69 -2.26 1.30
C VAL A 75 11.15 -2.68 1.21
N LYS A 76 11.71 -3.27 2.27
CA LYS A 76 13.11 -3.73 2.26
C LYS A 76 13.32 -4.90 1.28
N ILE A 77 12.37 -5.82 1.18
CA ILE A 77 12.43 -6.91 0.18
C ILE A 77 12.43 -6.31 -1.24
N MET A 78 11.53 -5.37 -1.53
CA MET A 78 11.46 -4.74 -2.85
C MET A 78 12.76 -3.99 -3.19
N VAL A 79 13.32 -3.23 -2.25
CA VAL A 79 14.55 -2.44 -2.48
C VAL A 79 15.77 -3.34 -2.63
N TYR A 80 15.98 -4.28 -1.70
CA TYR A 80 17.25 -5.03 -1.65
C TYR A 80 17.28 -6.26 -2.56
N PHE A 81 16.14 -6.90 -2.79
CA PHE A 81 16.07 -8.11 -3.61
C PHE A 81 15.50 -7.88 -5.01
N MET A 82 14.61 -6.89 -5.17
CA MET A 82 13.97 -6.62 -6.45
C MET A 82 14.52 -5.38 -7.16
N GLY A 83 15.47 -4.65 -6.55
CA GLY A 83 16.06 -3.45 -7.13
C GLY A 83 15.08 -2.26 -7.23
N ALA A 84 14.02 -2.24 -6.43
CA ALA A 84 13.06 -1.15 -6.44
C ALA A 84 13.67 0.15 -5.93
N CYS A 85 13.26 1.28 -6.50
CA CYS A 85 13.59 2.61 -6.01
C CYS A 85 12.47 3.08 -5.07
N ALA A 86 12.80 3.24 -3.79
CA ALA A 86 11.86 3.79 -2.82
C ALA A 86 11.95 5.32 -2.81
N ALA A 87 10.82 6.01 -2.95
CA ALA A 87 10.70 7.45 -2.75
C ALA A 87 9.67 7.72 -1.66
N GLY A 88 9.94 8.67 -0.78
CA GLY A 88 9.05 9.03 0.32
C GLY A 88 8.85 10.52 0.44
N VAL A 89 7.59 10.94 0.61
CA VAL A 89 7.20 12.33 0.86
C VAL A 89 6.25 12.34 2.05
N VAL A 90 6.45 13.26 2.96
CA VAL A 90 5.51 13.53 4.05
C VAL A 90 4.44 14.48 3.53
N VAL A 91 3.19 14.05 3.59
CA VAL A 91 2.03 14.82 3.14
C VAL A 91 1.25 15.41 4.33
N GLY A 92 0.38 16.40 4.06
CA GLY A 92 -0.43 17.06 5.08
C GLY A 92 0.22 18.27 5.74
N GLY A 93 1.46 18.62 5.37
CA GLY A 93 2.12 19.87 5.76
C GLY A 93 1.82 21.02 4.78
N LYS A 94 2.16 22.25 5.17
CA LYS A 94 2.07 23.43 4.30
C LYS A 94 3.13 23.46 3.19
N VAL A 95 4.16 22.65 3.36
CA VAL A 95 5.25 22.46 2.39
C VAL A 95 5.57 20.98 2.31
N PRO A 96 6.02 20.48 1.15
CA PRO A 96 6.47 19.10 1.05
C PRO A 96 7.72 18.87 1.90
N ILE A 97 7.76 17.77 2.61
CA ILE A 97 8.89 17.39 3.46
C ILE A 97 9.41 16.04 2.97
N VAL A 98 10.72 15.97 2.72
CA VAL A 98 11.39 14.72 2.33
C VAL A 98 12.27 14.24 3.47
N ILE A 99 12.01 13.03 3.95
CA ILE A 99 12.83 12.35 4.96
C ILE A 99 13.34 11.06 4.35
N THR A 100 14.63 11.00 4.09
CA THR A 100 15.28 9.81 3.52
C THR A 100 15.95 8.97 4.61
N SER A 101 16.08 7.66 4.35
CA SER A 101 16.86 6.80 5.22
C SER A 101 18.35 7.11 5.11
N ARG A 102 19.09 6.90 6.19
CA ARG A 102 20.56 7.03 6.20
C ARG A 102 21.23 6.08 5.19
N SER A 103 20.61 4.95 4.93
CA SER A 103 21.11 3.92 4.00
C SER A 103 20.62 4.10 2.56
N ASP A 104 19.80 5.12 2.27
CA ASP A 104 19.28 5.32 0.91
C ASP A 104 20.39 5.76 -0.05
N VAL A 105 20.38 5.18 -1.23
CA VAL A 105 21.25 5.56 -2.34
C VAL A 105 20.85 6.92 -2.93
N ALA A 106 21.75 7.56 -3.67
CA ALA A 106 21.51 8.88 -4.24
C ALA A 106 20.27 8.94 -5.14
N THR A 107 20.01 7.88 -5.91
CA THR A 107 18.83 7.76 -6.78
C THR A 107 17.51 7.78 -5.99
N ALA A 108 17.44 7.11 -4.84
CA ALA A 108 16.25 7.12 -3.99
C ALA A 108 16.00 8.49 -3.37
N ARG A 109 17.07 9.20 -2.97
CA ARG A 109 16.97 10.58 -2.47
C ARG A 109 16.48 11.54 -3.54
N LEU A 110 17.03 11.43 -4.75
CA LEU A 110 16.60 12.23 -5.89
C LEU A 110 15.13 11.93 -6.27
N ALA A 111 14.74 10.67 -6.28
CA ALA A 111 13.36 10.26 -6.54
C ALA A 111 12.38 10.84 -5.50
N SER A 112 12.77 10.89 -4.23
CA SER A 112 11.96 11.50 -3.18
C SER A 112 11.78 13.01 -3.38
N ILE A 113 12.84 13.71 -3.79
CA ILE A 113 12.78 15.15 -4.13
C ILE A 113 11.88 15.37 -5.34
N ALA A 114 12.04 14.56 -6.39
CA ALA A 114 11.20 14.67 -7.60
C ALA A 114 9.72 14.40 -7.27
N ALA A 115 9.42 13.37 -6.47
CA ALA A 115 8.07 13.08 -6.03
C ALA A 115 7.47 14.24 -5.21
N ALA A 116 8.27 14.89 -4.35
CA ALA A 116 7.83 16.04 -3.58
C ALA A 116 7.50 17.24 -4.48
N VAL A 117 8.26 17.47 -5.55
CA VAL A 117 7.97 18.54 -6.54
C VAL A 117 6.67 18.25 -7.29
N VAL A 118 6.48 17.02 -7.77
CA VAL A 118 5.24 16.62 -8.48
C VAL A 118 4.01 16.69 -7.57
N ALA A 119 4.17 16.47 -6.28
CA ALA A 119 3.07 16.55 -5.31
C ALA A 119 2.67 17.99 -4.93
N LEU A 120 3.35 19.02 -5.46
CA LEU A 120 3.00 20.44 -5.28
C LEU A 120 1.94 20.93 -6.28
N ASP A 121 1.76 20.23 -7.39
CA ASP A 121 0.77 20.52 -8.44
C ASP A 121 -0.60 19.85 -8.10
#